data_2f340b42524d2e00558b6dcad8adb5a3
#
_entry.id   2f340b42524d2e00558b6dcad8adb5a3
#
_cell.length_a   1.000
_cell.length_b   1.000
_cell.length_c   1.000
_cell.angle_alpha   90.00
_cell.angle_beta   90.00
_cell.angle_gamma   90.00
#
_symmetry.space_group_name_H-M   'P 1'
#
loop_
_entity.id
_entity.type
_entity.pdbx_description
1 polymer ?
#
loop_
_entity_poly.entity_id
_entity_poly.type
_entity_poly.pdbx_seq_one_letter_code
_entity_poly.pdbx_strand_id
1 'polypeptide(L)'
;NYLDINLNHDLIIKNLETNGFYDGLKLNETTLKDIITLSNQSDLITTIDKKKFKNFDEINNYNLNNKNPYCLINVINPKLKDLMEKISRNSDLLGIAENYLGKVNKIDVKTQWSPLCKATDNWRKINEQTVSFHYDVHHLNFLYIFFYITDCDKDSGAHELINGSHNKKNFFKHLIGSAQKSQNSLEQYYDKKDFIIIEGQAGHGFVEDTSCYHRARSPIKNSRLALQFRYY
;
A
#
# COMPACT_ATOMS: atom_id res chain seq x y z
N ASN A 1 -18.73 3.97 -12.82
CA ASN A 1 -17.27 3.85 -12.88
C ASN A 1 -16.68 4.45 -11.58
N TYR A 2 -15.70 3.79 -10.98
CA TYR A 2 -15.03 4.27 -9.75
C TYR A 2 -13.74 5.05 -10.05
N LEU A 3 -13.25 4.94 -11.28
CA LEU A 3 -12.01 5.57 -11.73
C LEU A 3 -12.29 6.81 -12.60
N ASP A 4 -11.35 7.75 -12.59
CA ASP A 4 -11.42 9.02 -13.33
C ASP A 4 -10.77 8.94 -14.71
N ILE A 5 -10.17 7.80 -15.07
CA ILE A 5 -9.38 7.61 -16.29
C ILE A 5 -9.79 6.35 -17.04
N ASN A 6 -9.62 6.38 -18.36
CA ASN A 6 -9.65 5.18 -19.19
C ASN A 6 -8.28 4.49 -19.13
N LEU A 7 -8.23 3.25 -18.68
CA LEU A 7 -7.00 2.50 -18.51
C LEU A 7 -6.60 1.79 -19.80
N ASN A 8 -5.34 1.94 -20.16
CA ASN A 8 -4.73 1.13 -21.23
C ASN A 8 -4.12 -0.14 -20.57
N HIS A 9 -4.85 -1.25 -20.60
CA HIS A 9 -4.45 -2.51 -19.96
C HIS A 9 -3.12 -3.01 -20.51
N ASP A 10 -2.89 -2.97 -21.83
CA ASP A 10 -1.64 -3.45 -22.46
C ASP A 10 -0.43 -2.67 -21.95
N LEU A 11 -0.57 -1.35 -21.82
CA LEU A 11 0.48 -0.50 -21.25
C LEU A 11 0.75 -0.84 -19.79
N ILE A 12 -0.31 -1.07 -19.00
CA ILE A 12 -0.18 -1.42 -17.58
C ILE A 12 0.52 -2.76 -17.43
N ILE A 13 0.10 -3.80 -18.17
CA ILE A 13 0.71 -5.13 -18.13
C ILE A 13 2.18 -5.06 -18.54
N LYS A 14 2.51 -4.36 -19.63
CA LYS A 14 3.89 -4.16 -20.05
C LYS A 14 4.74 -3.50 -18.96
N ASN A 15 4.21 -2.50 -18.24
CA ASN A 15 4.92 -1.88 -17.13
C ASN A 15 5.10 -2.85 -15.94
N LEU A 16 4.09 -3.65 -15.60
CA LEU A 16 4.20 -4.67 -14.57
C LEU A 16 5.27 -5.70 -14.92
N GLU A 17 5.31 -6.20 -16.15
CA GLU A 17 6.30 -7.17 -16.61
C GLU A 17 7.74 -6.61 -16.63
N THR A 18 7.92 -5.35 -16.99
CA THR A 18 9.25 -4.74 -17.13
C THR A 18 9.75 -4.07 -15.88
N ASN A 19 8.88 -3.30 -15.22
CA ASN A 19 9.20 -2.43 -14.10
C ASN A 19 8.74 -2.99 -12.75
N GLY A 20 7.75 -3.90 -12.76
CA GLY A 20 7.09 -4.45 -11.59
C GLY A 20 6.01 -3.54 -11.00
N PHE A 21 5.74 -2.40 -11.63
CA PHE A 21 4.69 -1.49 -11.18
C PHE A 21 4.17 -0.60 -12.32
N TYR A 22 2.99 -0.06 -12.12
CA TYR A 22 2.42 1.01 -12.93
C TYR A 22 1.86 2.09 -12.01
N ASP A 23 2.31 3.31 -12.20
CA ASP A 23 1.90 4.50 -11.46
C ASP A 23 0.99 5.38 -12.35
N GLY A 24 -0.25 5.63 -11.91
CA GLY A 24 -1.17 6.45 -12.70
C GLY A 24 -2.64 6.01 -12.65
N LEU A 25 -3.06 5.21 -11.66
CA LEU A 25 -4.47 5.02 -11.37
C LEU A 25 -5.03 6.25 -10.65
N LYS A 26 -6.34 6.50 -10.82
CA LYS A 26 -7.01 7.60 -10.13
C LYS A 26 -8.47 7.27 -9.83
N LEU A 27 -8.87 7.39 -8.56
CA LEU A 27 -10.27 7.37 -8.15
C LEU A 27 -10.96 8.64 -8.64
N ASN A 28 -12.22 8.54 -9.07
CA ASN A 28 -13.02 9.72 -9.31
C ASN A 28 -13.41 10.44 -8.00
N GLU A 29 -13.75 11.72 -8.10
CA GLU A 29 -14.02 12.56 -6.92
C GLU A 29 -15.16 12.04 -6.06
N THR A 30 -16.21 11.49 -6.67
CA THR A 30 -17.37 10.96 -5.93
C THR A 30 -16.96 9.76 -5.10
N THR A 31 -16.26 8.81 -5.71
CA THR A 31 -15.73 7.63 -5.01
C THR A 31 -14.78 8.02 -3.87
N LEU A 32 -13.89 8.97 -4.11
CA LEU A 32 -12.97 9.47 -3.09
C LEU A 32 -13.73 10.10 -1.90
N LYS A 33 -14.73 10.94 -2.16
CA LYS A 33 -15.58 11.56 -1.13
C LYS A 33 -16.33 10.52 -0.31
N ASP A 34 -16.89 9.49 -0.96
CA ASP A 34 -17.59 8.40 -0.27
C ASP A 34 -16.65 7.63 0.65
N ILE A 35 -15.44 7.30 0.19
CA ILE A 35 -14.43 6.61 1.00
C ILE A 35 -14.02 7.46 2.20
N ILE A 36 -13.75 8.76 2.03
CA ILE A 36 -13.40 9.69 3.12
C ILE A 36 -14.54 9.73 4.14
N THR A 37 -15.77 9.90 3.67
CA THR A 37 -16.96 9.98 4.54
C THR A 37 -17.13 8.70 5.37
N LEU A 38 -17.05 7.54 4.72
CA LEU A 38 -17.18 6.25 5.41
C LEU A 38 -15.98 6.00 6.35
N SER A 39 -14.77 6.40 5.98
CA SER A 39 -13.59 6.26 6.83
C SER A 39 -13.71 7.09 8.11
N ASN A 40 -14.26 8.32 8.03
CA ASN A 40 -14.50 9.19 9.19
C ASN A 40 -15.60 8.67 10.13
N GLN A 41 -16.47 7.77 9.64
CA GLN A 41 -17.54 7.13 10.41
C GLN A 41 -17.16 5.72 10.88
N SER A 42 -15.88 5.35 10.79
CA SER A 42 -15.40 3.99 11.03
C SER A 42 -14.83 3.82 12.43
N ASP A 43 -14.89 2.60 12.94
CA ASP A 43 -14.06 2.18 14.07
C ASP A 43 -12.59 2.16 13.64
N LEU A 44 -11.72 2.72 14.48
CA LEU A 44 -10.28 2.73 14.29
C LEU A 44 -9.66 1.74 15.27
N ILE A 45 -9.02 0.68 14.74
CA ILE A 45 -8.52 -0.43 15.55
C ILE A 45 -7.02 -0.63 15.30
N THR A 46 -6.24 -0.60 16.36
CA THR A 46 -4.79 -0.87 16.30
C THR A 46 -4.47 -2.27 15.82
N THR A 47 -3.34 -2.46 15.16
CA THR A 47 -2.93 -3.78 14.65
C THR A 47 -2.46 -4.70 15.77
N ILE A 48 -1.74 -4.17 16.79
CA ILE A 48 -1.02 -4.98 17.79
C ILE A 48 -1.90 -5.48 18.94
N ASP A 49 -2.71 -4.61 19.56
CA ASP A 49 -3.47 -4.93 20.78
C ASP A 49 -4.99 -4.79 20.62
N LYS A 50 -5.43 -4.50 19.37
CA LYS A 50 -6.86 -4.36 19.02
C LYS A 50 -7.58 -3.25 19.80
N LYS A 51 -6.84 -2.28 20.33
CA LYS A 51 -7.42 -1.11 20.98
C LYS A 51 -8.25 -0.30 19.98
N LYS A 52 -9.45 0.12 20.43
CA LYS A 52 -10.36 0.93 19.63
C LYS A 52 -10.21 2.41 19.96
N PHE A 53 -10.33 3.24 18.94
CA PHE A 53 -10.42 4.70 19.03
C PHE A 53 -11.67 5.17 18.28
N LYS A 54 -12.29 6.23 18.76
CA LYS A 54 -13.53 6.77 18.16
C LYS A 54 -13.26 7.60 16.91
N ASN A 55 -12.11 8.25 16.86
CA ASN A 55 -11.72 9.11 15.75
C ASN A 55 -10.18 9.22 15.67
N PHE A 56 -9.72 9.83 14.60
CA PHE A 56 -8.30 9.95 14.33
C PHE A 56 -7.58 10.93 15.27
N ASP A 57 -8.28 11.92 15.81
CA ASP A 57 -7.71 12.89 16.75
C ASP A 57 -7.34 12.22 18.09
N GLU A 58 -8.13 11.24 18.54
CA GLU A 58 -7.76 10.45 19.72
C GLU A 58 -6.44 9.69 19.52
N ILE A 59 -6.20 9.17 18.30
CA ILE A 59 -4.94 8.50 17.96
C ILE A 59 -3.78 9.48 17.95
N ASN A 60 -3.96 10.66 17.34
CA ASN A 60 -2.95 11.69 17.31
C ASN A 60 -2.58 12.14 18.75
N ASN A 61 -3.58 12.40 19.59
CA ASN A 61 -3.37 12.76 20.98
C ASN A 61 -2.66 11.65 21.77
N TYR A 62 -3.04 10.40 21.56
CA TYR A 62 -2.35 9.26 22.16
C TYR A 62 -0.88 9.22 21.73
N ASN A 63 -0.61 9.29 20.42
CA ASN A 63 0.74 9.20 19.87
C ASN A 63 1.67 10.34 20.30
N LEU A 64 1.12 11.54 20.51
CA LEU A 64 1.90 12.69 21.01
C LEU A 64 2.35 12.50 22.47
N ASN A 65 1.55 11.82 23.28
CA ASN A 65 1.75 11.71 24.73
C ASN A 65 2.34 10.36 25.18
N ASN A 66 2.58 9.41 24.25
CA ASN A 66 3.06 8.08 24.62
C ASN A 66 4.39 7.74 23.95
N LYS A 67 5.26 7.06 24.70
CA LYS A 67 6.54 6.56 24.21
C LYS A 67 6.37 5.42 23.19
N ASN A 68 5.24 4.73 23.24
CA ASN A 68 4.88 3.59 22.40
C ASN A 68 3.69 3.96 21.51
N PRO A 69 3.89 4.76 20.45
CA PRO A 69 2.81 5.21 19.59
C PRO A 69 2.30 4.08 18.70
N TYR A 70 1.05 4.17 18.26
CA TYR A 70 0.51 3.27 17.25
C TYR A 70 0.92 3.74 15.85
N CYS A 71 1.59 2.87 15.10
CA CYS A 71 2.13 3.20 13.77
C CYS A 71 1.22 2.75 12.62
N LEU A 72 0.26 1.86 12.89
CA LEU A 72 -0.66 1.33 11.90
C LEU A 72 -2.03 1.05 12.51
N ILE A 73 -3.08 1.58 11.88
CA ILE A 73 -4.46 1.52 12.36
C ILE A 73 -5.37 1.01 11.26
N ASN A 74 -6.14 -0.03 11.55
CA ASN A 74 -7.17 -0.53 10.64
C ASN A 74 -8.43 0.34 10.75
N VAL A 75 -9.01 0.66 9.62
CA VAL A 75 -10.30 1.35 9.49
C VAL A 75 -11.37 0.28 9.25
N ILE A 76 -12.30 0.13 10.17
CA ILE A 76 -13.29 -0.94 10.15
C ILE A 76 -14.70 -0.37 10.02
N ASN A 77 -15.32 -0.60 8.87
CA ASN A 77 -16.70 -0.19 8.58
C ASN A 77 -17.29 -1.15 7.52
N PRO A 78 -18.40 -1.82 7.80
CA PRO A 78 -19.01 -2.75 6.83
C PRO A 78 -19.35 -2.09 5.50
N LYS A 79 -19.91 -0.87 5.51
CA LYS A 79 -20.25 -0.13 4.27
C LYS A 79 -19.01 0.25 3.47
N LEU A 80 -17.93 0.65 4.14
CA LEU A 80 -16.65 0.92 3.49
C LEU A 80 -16.09 -0.36 2.87
N LYS A 81 -16.15 -1.47 3.58
CA LYS A 81 -15.72 -2.78 3.09
C LYS A 81 -16.51 -3.17 1.84
N ASP A 82 -17.86 -3.07 1.87
CA ASP A 82 -18.70 -3.35 0.70
C ASP A 82 -18.35 -2.45 -0.50
N LEU A 83 -18.08 -1.15 -0.26
CA LEU A 83 -17.67 -0.24 -1.32
C LEU A 83 -16.32 -0.67 -1.90
N MET A 84 -15.34 -1.01 -1.06
CA MET A 84 -14.03 -1.47 -1.49
C MET A 84 -14.09 -2.78 -2.29
N GLU A 85 -14.93 -3.73 -1.86
CA GLU A 85 -15.15 -4.98 -2.60
C GLU A 85 -15.75 -4.73 -3.98
N LYS A 86 -16.66 -3.75 -4.12
CA LYS A 86 -17.20 -3.33 -5.43
C LYS A 86 -16.13 -2.64 -6.29
N ILE A 87 -15.32 -1.76 -5.70
CA ILE A 87 -14.21 -1.11 -6.42
C ILE A 87 -13.21 -2.15 -6.91
N SER A 88 -12.80 -3.08 -6.04
CA SER A 88 -11.82 -4.11 -6.40
C SER A 88 -12.30 -5.07 -7.50
N ARG A 89 -13.61 -5.20 -7.69
CA ARG A 89 -14.24 -5.99 -8.75
C ARG A 89 -14.68 -5.15 -9.96
N ASN A 90 -14.32 -3.86 -9.99
CA ASN A 90 -14.50 -3.05 -11.20
C ASN A 90 -13.80 -3.72 -12.39
N SER A 91 -14.43 -3.67 -13.55
CA SER A 91 -13.94 -4.36 -14.77
C SER A 91 -12.52 -4.02 -15.14
N ASP A 92 -12.10 -2.76 -14.92
CA ASP A 92 -10.75 -2.31 -15.25
C ASP A 92 -9.72 -2.89 -14.26
N LEU A 93 -9.97 -2.78 -12.94
CA LEU A 93 -9.03 -3.27 -11.92
C LEU A 93 -8.95 -4.79 -11.92
N LEU A 94 -10.09 -5.47 -12.02
CA LEU A 94 -10.13 -6.94 -12.11
C LEU A 94 -9.47 -7.41 -13.42
N GLY A 95 -9.74 -6.72 -14.54
CA GLY A 95 -9.15 -7.04 -15.82
C GLY A 95 -7.62 -6.90 -15.82
N ILE A 96 -7.06 -5.87 -15.18
CA ILE A 96 -5.61 -5.76 -14.98
C ILE A 96 -5.08 -6.97 -14.21
N ALA A 97 -5.73 -7.32 -13.10
CA ALA A 97 -5.29 -8.43 -12.26
C ALA A 97 -5.37 -9.77 -13.03
N GLU A 98 -6.46 -10.03 -13.74
CA GLU A 98 -6.65 -11.28 -14.52
C GLU A 98 -5.70 -11.37 -15.72
N ASN A 99 -5.40 -10.24 -16.40
CA ASN A 99 -4.44 -10.23 -17.50
C ASN A 99 -3.00 -10.48 -17.03
N TYR A 100 -2.67 -10.08 -15.79
CA TYR A 100 -1.33 -10.27 -15.23
C TYR A 100 -1.16 -11.62 -14.53
N LEU A 101 -2.15 -12.02 -13.71
CA LEU A 101 -2.08 -13.20 -12.87
C LEU A 101 -2.67 -14.46 -13.54
N GLY A 102 -3.50 -14.29 -14.56
CA GLY A 102 -4.46 -15.27 -15.01
C GLY A 102 -5.73 -15.22 -14.14
N LYS A 103 -6.27 -16.37 -13.73
CA LYS A 103 -7.50 -16.41 -12.93
C LYS A 103 -7.31 -15.85 -11.53
N VAL A 104 -8.10 -14.85 -11.16
CA VAL A 104 -8.19 -14.32 -9.80
C VAL A 104 -9.19 -15.16 -8.99
N ASN A 105 -8.73 -15.79 -7.91
CA ASN A 105 -9.58 -16.65 -7.07
C ASN A 105 -10.05 -15.92 -5.80
N LYS A 106 -9.27 -14.96 -5.32
CA LYS A 106 -9.54 -14.23 -4.09
C LYS A 106 -9.08 -12.78 -4.19
N ILE A 107 -9.83 -11.89 -3.54
CA ILE A 107 -9.46 -10.47 -3.38
C ILE A 107 -9.59 -10.13 -1.90
N ASP A 108 -8.51 -9.68 -1.29
CA ASP A 108 -8.54 -9.10 0.06
C ASP A 108 -8.52 -7.57 -0.06
N VAL A 109 -9.36 -6.92 0.75
CA VAL A 109 -9.47 -5.44 0.79
C VAL A 109 -9.09 -4.92 2.17
N LYS A 110 -8.34 -3.83 2.21
CA LYS A 110 -7.85 -3.24 3.46
C LYS A 110 -7.80 -1.72 3.40
N THR A 111 -8.21 -1.07 4.49
CA THR A 111 -8.07 0.39 4.66
C THR A 111 -7.29 0.64 5.93
N GLN A 112 -6.21 1.42 5.82
CA GLN A 112 -5.33 1.66 6.95
C GLN A 112 -4.82 3.09 7.02
N TRP A 113 -4.80 3.62 8.24
CA TRP A 113 -4.00 4.78 8.59
C TRP A 113 -2.57 4.38 8.95
N SER A 114 -1.61 5.15 8.46
CA SER A 114 -0.25 5.24 8.98
C SER A 114 -0.12 6.61 9.66
N PRO A 115 -0.35 6.68 10.98
CA PRO A 115 -0.30 7.94 11.71
C PRO A 115 1.10 8.53 11.77
N LEU A 116 1.18 9.85 11.76
CA LEU A 116 2.39 10.56 12.16
C LEU A 116 2.73 10.20 13.61
N CYS A 117 3.92 9.66 13.82
CA CYS A 117 4.39 9.32 15.16
C CYS A 117 5.91 9.25 15.23
N LYS A 118 6.46 9.56 16.40
CA LYS A 118 7.88 9.38 16.70
C LYS A 118 8.10 7.94 17.17
N ALA A 119 8.49 7.06 16.27
CA ALA A 119 8.77 5.65 16.57
C ALA A 119 10.06 5.20 15.91
N THR A 120 10.79 4.31 16.58
CA THR A 120 11.94 3.62 15.98
C THR A 120 11.47 2.61 14.92
N ASP A 121 12.33 2.25 13.99
CA ASP A 121 12.01 1.24 12.97
C ASP A 121 11.66 -0.11 13.59
N ASN A 122 12.30 -0.48 14.70
CA ASN A 122 11.96 -1.71 15.43
C ASN A 122 10.53 -1.64 16.00
N TRP A 123 10.12 -0.50 16.57
CA TRP A 123 8.75 -0.34 17.07
C TRP A 123 7.72 -0.32 15.96
N ARG A 124 8.04 0.28 14.81
CA ARG A 124 7.20 0.23 13.61
C ARG A 124 7.00 -1.20 13.11
N LYS A 125 8.07 -2.00 13.11
CA LYS A 125 8.00 -3.42 12.76
C LYS A 125 7.09 -4.20 13.70
N ILE A 126 7.16 -3.97 15.01
CA ILE A 126 6.26 -4.56 16.00
C ILE A 126 4.80 -4.17 15.70
N ASN A 127 4.56 -2.95 15.22
CA ASN A 127 3.24 -2.47 14.77
C ASN A 127 2.85 -2.93 13.36
N GLU A 128 3.52 -3.93 12.79
CA GLU A 128 3.28 -4.46 11.44
C GLU A 128 3.51 -3.42 10.32
N GLN A 129 4.13 -2.28 10.61
CA GLN A 129 4.53 -1.29 9.60
C GLN A 129 5.92 -1.62 9.06
N THR A 130 5.98 -2.12 7.84
CA THR A 130 7.22 -2.56 7.22
C THR A 130 7.94 -1.40 6.56
N VAL A 131 8.91 -0.82 7.29
CA VAL A 131 9.73 0.32 6.83
C VAL A 131 11.08 -0.09 6.23
N SER A 132 11.49 -1.34 6.37
CA SER A 132 12.66 -1.91 5.70
C SER A 132 12.27 -2.50 4.36
N PHE A 133 13.14 -2.44 3.37
CA PHE A 133 12.90 -3.09 2.08
C PHE A 133 12.73 -4.60 2.26
N HIS A 134 11.69 -5.12 1.67
CA HIS A 134 11.35 -6.54 1.61
C HIS A 134 10.65 -6.83 0.28
N TYR A 135 10.36 -8.06 0.01
CA TYR A 135 9.42 -8.49 -1.03
C TYR A 135 8.48 -9.53 -0.46
N ASP A 136 7.28 -9.61 -0.99
CA ASP A 136 6.29 -10.56 -0.52
C ASP A 136 6.49 -11.94 -1.18
N VAL A 137 6.16 -13.01 -0.44
CA VAL A 137 6.23 -14.41 -0.90
C VAL A 137 5.00 -15.20 -0.44
N HIS A 138 3.87 -14.52 -0.22
CA HIS A 138 2.68 -15.17 0.35
C HIS A 138 2.00 -16.16 -0.59
N HIS A 139 2.12 -15.96 -1.92
CA HIS A 139 1.60 -16.83 -2.97
C HIS A 139 2.56 -16.84 -4.15
N LEU A 140 2.45 -17.86 -5.01
CA LEU A 140 3.26 -17.95 -6.24
C LEU A 140 2.94 -16.81 -7.23
N ASN A 141 1.73 -16.23 -7.13
CA ASN A 141 1.26 -15.20 -8.04
C ASN A 141 0.26 -14.29 -7.31
N PHE A 142 0.55 -13.02 -7.19
CA PHE A 142 -0.33 -12.03 -6.55
C PHE A 142 0.00 -10.61 -7.04
N LEU A 143 -0.99 -9.74 -7.01
CA LEU A 143 -0.90 -8.35 -7.45
C LEU A 143 -1.54 -7.43 -6.41
N TYR A 144 -0.93 -6.29 -6.14
CA TYR A 144 -1.48 -5.27 -5.26
C TYR A 144 -1.88 -4.04 -6.05
N ILE A 145 -3.05 -3.49 -5.71
CA ILE A 145 -3.49 -2.17 -6.16
C ILE A 145 -3.70 -1.29 -4.92
N PHE A 146 -3.09 -0.12 -4.95
CA PHE A 146 -3.15 0.86 -3.86
C PHE A 146 -3.81 2.14 -4.33
N PHE A 147 -4.50 2.83 -3.38
CA PHE A 147 -4.94 4.21 -3.56
C PHE A 147 -4.64 5.02 -2.30
N TYR A 148 -4.04 6.17 -2.47
CA TYR A 148 -3.91 7.16 -1.41
C TYR A 148 -5.24 7.92 -1.26
N ILE A 149 -5.78 7.95 -0.06
CA ILE A 149 -7.04 8.65 0.25
C ILE A 149 -6.76 10.05 0.81
N THR A 150 -5.56 10.25 1.33
CA THR A 150 -4.99 11.56 1.66
C THR A 150 -3.84 11.87 0.73
N ASP A 151 -3.47 13.14 0.59
CA ASP A 151 -2.23 13.49 -0.11
C ASP A 151 -1.05 12.76 0.52
N CYS A 152 -0.18 12.23 -0.34
CA CYS A 152 0.95 11.42 0.07
C CYS A 152 2.22 11.82 -0.66
N ASP A 153 3.12 12.45 0.05
CA ASP A 153 4.49 12.73 -0.38
C ASP A 153 5.48 11.81 0.34
N LYS A 154 6.77 11.94 0.03
CA LYS A 154 7.85 11.17 0.65
C LYS A 154 7.88 11.27 2.18
N ASP A 155 7.34 12.35 2.76
CA ASP A 155 7.34 12.64 4.19
C ASP A 155 6.01 12.23 4.86
N SER A 156 5.03 11.80 4.07
CA SER A 156 3.71 11.31 4.51
C SER A 156 3.63 9.78 4.57
N GLY A 157 4.76 9.09 4.42
CA GLY A 157 4.81 7.63 4.43
C GLY A 157 4.52 6.99 3.09
N ALA A 158 4.96 7.61 2.00
CA ALA A 158 4.79 7.11 0.64
C ALA A 158 5.35 5.69 0.47
N HIS A 159 4.77 4.96 -0.47
CA HIS A 159 5.30 3.68 -0.91
C HIS A 159 6.59 3.88 -1.70
N GLU A 160 7.57 3.05 -1.47
CA GLU A 160 8.85 3.08 -2.16
C GLU A 160 9.21 1.67 -2.63
N LEU A 161 9.61 1.55 -3.88
CA LEU A 161 10.00 0.28 -4.49
C LEU A 161 11.27 0.40 -5.33
N ILE A 162 11.85 -0.74 -5.68
CA ILE A 162 12.99 -0.80 -6.61
C ILE A 162 12.51 -1.32 -7.96
N ASN A 163 12.56 -0.43 -8.96
CA ASN A 163 12.13 -0.67 -10.32
C ASN A 163 12.76 -1.92 -10.93
N GLY A 164 11.93 -2.83 -11.45
CA GLY A 164 12.35 -4.05 -12.13
C GLY A 164 13.05 -5.07 -11.24
N SER A 165 13.01 -4.90 -9.90
CA SER A 165 13.70 -5.81 -8.99
C SER A 165 13.06 -7.20 -8.89
N HIS A 166 11.80 -7.39 -9.30
CA HIS A 166 11.15 -8.70 -9.41
C HIS A 166 11.87 -9.62 -10.42
N ASN A 167 12.34 -9.08 -11.55
CA ASN A 167 13.04 -9.84 -12.61
C ASN A 167 14.55 -10.03 -12.35
N LYS A 168 15.15 -9.20 -11.50
CA LYS A 168 16.60 -9.21 -11.24
C LYS A 168 17.01 -10.11 -10.07
N LYS A 169 16.07 -10.79 -9.42
CA LYS A 169 16.37 -11.70 -8.32
C LYS A 169 16.72 -13.09 -8.80
N ASN A 170 17.73 -13.70 -8.17
CA ASN A 170 18.02 -15.10 -8.38
C ASN A 170 16.85 -15.95 -7.82
N PHE A 171 16.33 -16.90 -8.62
CA PHE A 171 15.23 -17.79 -8.27
C PHE A 171 15.38 -18.44 -6.88
N PHE A 172 16.59 -18.87 -6.50
CA PHE A 172 16.84 -19.42 -5.17
C PHE A 172 16.65 -18.41 -4.02
N LYS A 173 16.88 -17.11 -4.26
CA LYS A 173 16.61 -16.07 -3.26
C LYS A 173 15.12 -15.84 -3.06
N HIS A 174 14.30 -16.04 -4.08
CA HIS A 174 12.83 -16.00 -3.94
C HIS A 174 12.31 -17.13 -3.05
N LEU A 175 12.89 -18.32 -3.12
CA LEU A 175 12.45 -19.48 -2.33
C LEU A 175 12.82 -19.40 -0.83
N ILE A 176 13.85 -18.63 -0.46
CA ILE A 176 14.35 -18.54 0.92
C ILE A 176 13.55 -17.53 1.78
N GLY A 177 12.62 -16.81 1.18
CA GLY A 177 11.77 -15.84 1.87
C GLY A 177 12.36 -14.42 1.92
N SER A 178 11.49 -13.44 2.24
CA SER A 178 11.84 -12.03 2.26
C SER A 178 12.66 -11.67 3.50
N ALA A 179 13.97 -11.79 3.41
CA ALA A 179 14.82 -11.15 4.41
C ALA A 179 14.72 -9.61 4.23
N GLN A 180 14.39 -8.90 5.31
CA GLN A 180 14.42 -7.45 5.31
C GLN A 180 15.84 -6.95 4.99
N LYS A 181 15.93 -5.99 4.08
CA LYS A 181 17.19 -5.41 3.60
C LYS A 181 17.26 -3.93 3.95
N SER A 182 18.43 -3.47 4.33
CA SER A 182 18.70 -2.03 4.43
C SER A 182 18.86 -1.43 3.05
N GLN A 183 18.54 -0.14 2.90
CA GLN A 183 18.76 0.57 1.65
C GLN A 183 20.22 0.49 1.20
N ASN A 184 21.18 0.72 2.10
CA ASN A 184 22.61 0.65 1.78
C ASN A 184 23.05 -0.71 1.24
N SER A 185 22.43 -1.80 1.69
CA SER A 185 22.74 -3.13 1.16
C SER A 185 22.19 -3.35 -0.24
N LEU A 186 21.08 -2.71 -0.59
CA LEU A 186 20.46 -2.80 -1.92
C LEU A 186 21.10 -1.84 -2.93
N GLU A 187 21.60 -0.69 -2.51
CA GLU A 187 22.36 0.26 -3.35
C GLU A 187 23.67 -0.33 -3.89
N GLN A 188 24.14 -1.48 -3.37
CA GLN A 188 25.24 -2.23 -3.94
C GLN A 188 24.86 -3.05 -5.20
N TYR A 189 23.56 -3.29 -5.41
CA TYR A 189 23.05 -4.14 -6.48
C TYR A 189 22.11 -3.42 -7.44
N TYR A 190 21.55 -2.27 -7.04
CA TYR A 190 20.60 -1.47 -7.80
C TYR A 190 21.05 -0.01 -7.86
N ASP A 191 20.87 0.62 -9.02
CA ASP A 191 21.17 2.04 -9.18
C ASP A 191 20.23 2.90 -8.35
N LYS A 192 20.70 4.05 -7.86
CA LYS A 192 19.85 4.99 -7.09
C LYS A 192 18.62 5.46 -7.85
N LYS A 193 18.69 5.57 -9.18
CA LYS A 193 17.56 5.93 -10.05
C LYS A 193 16.44 4.88 -10.07
N ASP A 194 16.75 3.63 -9.68
CA ASP A 194 15.77 2.54 -9.65
C ASP A 194 14.94 2.56 -8.35
N PHE A 195 15.33 3.35 -7.34
CA PHE A 195 14.55 3.56 -6.11
C PHE A 195 13.47 4.59 -6.37
N ILE A 196 12.25 4.13 -6.56
CA ILE A 196 11.09 4.96 -6.92
C ILE A 196 10.23 5.20 -5.68
N ILE A 197 9.97 6.47 -5.38
CA ILE A 197 8.99 6.87 -4.36
C ILE A 197 7.71 7.24 -5.09
N ILE A 198 6.63 6.54 -4.81
CA ILE A 198 5.32 6.83 -5.40
C ILE A 198 4.63 7.90 -4.55
N GLU A 199 4.55 9.10 -5.08
CA GLU A 199 3.89 10.25 -4.46
C GLU A 199 2.60 10.57 -5.23
N GLY A 200 1.60 11.15 -4.59
CA GLY A 200 0.36 11.54 -5.26
C GLY A 200 -0.61 12.29 -4.37
N GLN A 201 -1.53 13.00 -5.01
CA GLN A 201 -2.66 13.63 -4.33
C GLN A 201 -3.69 12.57 -3.92
N ALA A 202 -4.65 12.97 -3.07
CA ALA A 202 -5.77 12.13 -2.70
C ALA A 202 -6.50 11.58 -3.94
N GLY A 203 -6.79 10.27 -3.94
CA GLY A 203 -7.34 9.54 -5.06
C GLY A 203 -6.31 8.92 -6.00
N HIS A 204 -5.02 9.31 -5.92
CA HIS A 204 -3.95 8.71 -6.71
C HIS A 204 -3.74 7.24 -6.36
N GLY A 205 -3.49 6.39 -7.36
CA GLY A 205 -3.27 4.97 -7.17
C GLY A 205 -2.22 4.38 -8.11
N PHE A 206 -1.76 3.21 -7.73
CA PHE A 206 -0.78 2.43 -8.48
C PHE A 206 -1.02 0.93 -8.37
N VAL A 207 -0.45 0.19 -9.29
CA VAL A 207 -0.44 -1.28 -9.30
C VAL A 207 0.99 -1.76 -9.09
N GLU A 208 1.19 -2.80 -8.31
CA GLU A 208 2.52 -3.34 -8.02
C GLU A 208 2.52 -4.87 -7.95
N ASP A 209 3.51 -5.47 -8.58
CA ASP A 209 3.99 -6.80 -8.26
C ASP A 209 4.90 -6.71 -7.03
N THR A 210 4.35 -7.04 -5.87
CA THR A 210 5.09 -6.94 -4.60
C THR A 210 6.18 -8.00 -4.43
N SER A 211 6.48 -8.79 -5.45
CA SER A 211 7.75 -9.48 -5.55
C SER A 211 8.91 -8.51 -5.82
N CYS A 212 8.68 -7.27 -6.26
CA CYS A 212 9.67 -6.20 -6.19
C CYS A 212 10.11 -5.94 -4.74
N TYR A 213 11.35 -5.50 -4.55
CA TYR A 213 11.74 -4.91 -3.26
C TYR A 213 10.97 -3.63 -3.04
N HIS A 214 10.22 -3.57 -1.95
CA HIS A 214 9.41 -2.42 -1.59
C HIS A 214 9.40 -2.16 -0.08
N ARG A 215 8.91 -1.00 0.32
CA ARG A 215 8.66 -0.62 1.72
C ARG A 215 7.63 0.50 1.82
N ALA A 216 7.05 0.67 3.00
CA ALA A 216 6.38 1.91 3.37
C ALA A 216 7.41 2.85 4.03
N ARG A 217 7.54 4.09 3.57
CA ARG A 217 8.32 5.11 4.27
C ARG A 217 7.62 5.47 5.60
N SER A 218 8.39 5.92 6.56
CA SER A 218 7.81 6.40 7.83
C SER A 218 7.17 7.77 7.63
N PRO A 219 5.92 7.97 8.06
CA PRO A 219 5.33 9.32 8.12
C PRO A 219 6.11 10.20 9.10
N ILE A 220 6.61 11.36 8.62
CA ILE A 220 7.39 12.32 9.42
C ILE A 220 6.78 13.73 9.42
N LYS A 221 5.87 14.05 8.49
CA LYS A 221 5.15 15.33 8.43
C LYS A 221 3.63 15.15 8.51
N ASN A 222 3.08 14.25 7.71
CA ASN A 222 1.65 14.02 7.64
C ASN A 222 1.33 12.53 7.80
N SER A 223 0.14 12.25 8.31
CA SER A 223 -0.41 10.90 8.35
C SER A 223 -0.97 10.51 6.98
N ARG A 224 -0.95 9.22 6.66
CA ARG A 224 -1.48 8.68 5.40
C ARG A 224 -2.64 7.73 5.64
N LEU A 225 -3.76 7.94 4.94
CA LEU A 225 -4.81 6.96 4.75
C LEU A 225 -4.67 6.32 3.36
N ALA A 226 -4.65 4.98 3.30
CA ALA A 226 -4.56 4.26 2.04
C ALA A 226 -5.52 3.07 1.99
N LEU A 227 -5.99 2.78 0.77
CA LEU A 227 -6.67 1.53 0.41
C LEU A 227 -5.65 0.57 -0.20
N GLN A 228 -5.87 -0.72 0.05
CA GLN A 228 -5.10 -1.80 -0.55
C GLN A 228 -6.05 -2.90 -1.02
N PHE A 229 -5.90 -3.31 -2.27
CA PHE A 229 -6.53 -4.47 -2.87
C PHE A 229 -5.46 -5.50 -3.21
N ARG A 230 -5.62 -6.71 -2.71
CA ARG A 230 -4.71 -7.81 -2.96
C ARG A 230 -5.44 -8.88 -3.75
N TYR A 231 -4.95 -9.18 -4.94
CA TYR A 231 -5.48 -10.19 -5.86
C TYR A 231 -4.59 -11.43 -5.86
N TYR A 232 -5.22 -12.65 -5.81
CA TYR A 232 -4.53 -13.95 -5.93
C TYR A 232 -5.29 -14.92 -6.80
#